data_0f4c0745aec9cbaf2e6c1259f87d3a22
#
_entry.id   0f4c0745aec9cbaf2e6c1259f87d3a22
#
_cell.length_a   1.000
_cell.length_b   1.000
_cell.length_c   1.000
_cell.angle_alpha   90.00
_cell.angle_beta   90.00
_cell.angle_gamma   90.00
#
_symmetry.space_group_name_H-M   'P 1'
#
loop_
_entity.id
_entity.type
_entity.pdbx_description
1 polymer ?
#
loop_
_entity_poly.entity_id
_entity_poly.type
_entity_poly.pdbx_seq_one_letter_code
_entity_poly.pdbx_strand_id
1 'polypeptide(L)'
;MLEEAGMPPGVVNFCPGSGATFGNAIVEHPKTRLIAFTGSKKVGLDIHARAARTREGQIWIKRTILEMGGKDSTIVSTDCDLDAAVEGVVAAAFGFNGQKCSACSRAIVEDAVYDVFLERVRERVQALRVGDPAENASMGPVVNRSAMQTILSYIEIGKGEGRLLTLSLIHI
;
A
#
# COMPACT_ATOMS: atom_id res chain seq x y z
N MET A 1 -23.79 -12.82 10.34
CA MET A 1 -22.47 -13.22 10.93
C MET A 1 -22.23 -12.60 12.32
N LEU A 2 -22.06 -11.26 12.48
CA LEU A 2 -21.79 -10.69 13.82
C LEU A 2 -22.98 -10.82 14.78
N GLU A 3 -24.20 -10.57 14.32
CA GLU A 3 -25.44 -10.77 15.09
C GLU A 3 -25.65 -12.24 15.44
N GLU A 4 -25.43 -13.15 14.49
CA GLU A 4 -25.50 -14.60 14.71
C GLU A 4 -24.47 -15.09 15.74
N ALA A 5 -23.32 -14.40 15.83
CA ALA A 5 -22.29 -14.63 16.86
C ALA A 5 -22.64 -13.98 18.21
N GLY A 6 -23.83 -13.40 18.37
CA GLY A 6 -24.28 -12.78 19.63
C GLY A 6 -23.77 -11.37 19.89
N MET A 7 -23.26 -10.68 18.87
CA MET A 7 -22.83 -9.29 19.04
C MET A 7 -24.04 -8.36 19.16
N PRO A 8 -24.10 -7.51 20.21
CA PRO A 8 -25.20 -6.57 20.35
C PRO A 8 -25.28 -5.56 19.19
N PRO A 9 -26.48 -5.12 18.78
CA PRO A 9 -26.65 -4.07 17.78
C PRO A 9 -25.92 -2.78 18.16
N GLY A 10 -25.33 -2.12 17.15
CA GLY A 10 -24.64 -0.83 17.33
C GLY A 10 -23.20 -0.91 17.84
N VAL A 11 -22.65 -2.13 18.11
CA VAL A 11 -21.25 -2.30 18.49
C VAL A 11 -20.33 -2.10 17.28
N VAL A 12 -20.71 -2.61 16.11
CA VAL A 12 -19.99 -2.40 14.84
C VAL A 12 -20.90 -1.64 13.88
N ASN A 13 -20.40 -0.51 13.36
CA ASN A 13 -21.11 0.35 12.43
C ASN A 13 -20.24 0.60 11.19
N PHE A 14 -20.76 0.28 10.00
CA PHE A 14 -20.12 0.60 8.75
C PHE A 14 -20.64 1.94 8.22
N CYS A 15 -19.78 2.97 8.24
CA CYS A 15 -20.13 4.34 7.86
C CYS A 15 -19.19 4.81 6.73
N PRO A 16 -19.48 4.49 5.45
CA PRO A 16 -18.68 4.95 4.33
C PRO A 16 -18.80 6.47 4.15
N GLY A 17 -17.67 7.11 3.84
CA GLY A 17 -17.63 8.55 3.60
C GLY A 17 -16.26 9.03 3.19
N SER A 18 -16.17 10.27 2.69
CA SER A 18 -14.88 10.85 2.34
C SER A 18 -14.03 11.12 3.58
N GLY A 19 -12.72 10.92 3.47
CA GLY A 19 -11.78 11.23 4.55
C GLY A 19 -11.82 12.70 4.97
N ALA A 20 -12.04 13.60 4.01
CA ALA A 20 -12.11 15.05 4.25
C ALA A 20 -13.37 15.46 5.05
N THR A 21 -14.47 14.72 4.94
CA THR A 21 -15.71 15.05 5.64
C THR A 21 -15.89 14.16 6.85
N PHE A 22 -16.18 12.88 6.61
CA PHE A 22 -16.45 11.92 7.68
C PHE A 22 -15.21 11.62 8.54
N GLY A 23 -14.05 11.40 7.90
CA GLY A 23 -12.81 11.11 8.62
C GLY A 23 -12.42 12.24 9.56
N ASN A 24 -12.45 13.49 9.09
CA ASN A 24 -12.14 14.66 9.92
C ASN A 24 -13.14 14.80 11.09
N ALA A 25 -14.44 14.61 10.83
CA ALA A 25 -15.46 14.71 11.86
C ALA A 25 -15.26 13.66 12.98
N ILE A 26 -14.96 12.41 12.62
CA ILE A 26 -14.68 11.34 13.59
C ILE A 26 -13.40 11.61 14.39
N VAL A 27 -12.33 12.06 13.75
CA VAL A 27 -11.06 12.36 14.43
C VAL A 27 -11.23 13.46 15.46
N GLU A 28 -12.03 14.49 15.13
CA GLU A 28 -12.25 15.64 16.01
C GLU A 28 -13.35 15.43 17.04
N HIS A 29 -14.22 14.45 16.85
CA HIS A 29 -15.39 14.26 17.71
C HIS A 29 -14.99 14.00 19.19
N PRO A 30 -15.58 14.70 20.18
CA PRO A 30 -15.16 14.60 21.59
C PRO A 30 -15.37 13.20 22.19
N LYS A 31 -16.28 12.39 21.65
CA LYS A 31 -16.55 11.02 22.11
C LYS A 31 -15.63 9.97 21.48
N THR A 32 -14.83 10.31 20.47
CA THR A 32 -13.85 9.38 19.89
C THR A 32 -12.72 9.13 20.90
N ARG A 33 -12.44 7.87 21.19
CA ARG A 33 -11.43 7.45 22.19
C ARG A 33 -10.16 6.90 21.55
N LEU A 34 -10.32 6.08 20.52
CA LEU A 34 -9.23 5.42 19.82
C LEU A 34 -9.44 5.59 18.32
N ILE A 35 -8.37 5.88 17.62
CA ILE A 35 -8.33 5.93 16.15
C ILE A 35 -7.26 4.94 15.71
N ALA A 36 -7.68 3.89 15.01
CA ALA A 36 -6.80 2.98 14.29
C ALA A 36 -6.89 3.32 12.81
N PHE A 37 -5.78 3.69 12.21
CA PHE A 37 -5.69 4.16 10.84
C PHE A 37 -4.56 3.46 10.10
N THR A 38 -4.83 3.07 8.87
CA THR A 38 -3.82 2.63 7.92
C THR A 38 -3.96 3.46 6.65
N GLY A 39 -2.87 4.07 6.18
CA GLY A 39 -2.90 4.90 4.98
C GLY A 39 -1.64 5.74 4.77
N SER A 40 -1.78 6.88 4.09
CA SER A 40 -0.63 7.72 3.76
C SER A 40 -0.03 8.41 4.98
N LYS A 41 1.30 8.61 4.98
CA LYS A 41 2.04 9.36 6.01
C LYS A 41 1.43 10.75 6.24
N LYS A 42 1.06 11.47 5.18
CA LYS A 42 0.46 12.80 5.27
C LYS A 42 -0.83 12.78 6.09
N VAL A 43 -1.72 11.83 5.80
CA VAL A 43 -3.00 11.72 6.54
C VAL A 43 -2.78 11.21 7.95
N GLY A 44 -1.90 10.24 8.18
CA GLY A 44 -1.58 9.75 9.52
C GLY A 44 -1.04 10.85 10.43
N LEU A 45 -0.13 11.68 9.95
CA LEU A 45 0.40 12.81 10.72
C LEU A 45 -0.67 13.89 10.99
N ASP A 46 -1.57 14.16 10.04
CA ASP A 46 -2.70 15.08 10.25
C ASP A 46 -3.68 14.54 11.32
N ILE A 47 -4.01 13.25 11.26
CA ILE A 47 -4.83 12.59 12.29
C ILE A 47 -4.18 12.73 13.67
N HIS A 48 -2.89 12.47 13.78
CA HIS A 48 -2.15 12.61 15.04
C HIS A 48 -2.26 14.04 15.61
N ALA A 49 -1.96 15.03 14.77
CA ALA A 49 -2.02 16.44 15.17
C ALA A 49 -3.41 16.87 15.60
N ARG A 50 -4.48 16.42 14.92
CA ARG A 50 -5.88 16.75 15.25
C ARG A 50 -6.36 16.00 16.49
N ALA A 51 -6.01 14.74 16.65
CA ALA A 51 -6.38 13.93 17.80
C ALA A 51 -5.77 14.46 19.11
N ALA A 52 -4.57 15.05 19.04
CA ALA A 52 -3.90 15.67 20.18
C ALA A 52 -4.59 16.96 20.69
N ARG A 53 -5.44 17.59 19.89
CA ARG A 53 -6.16 18.80 20.30
C ARG A 53 -7.39 18.42 21.12
N THR A 54 -7.44 18.87 22.37
CA THR A 54 -8.61 18.71 23.23
C THR A 54 -9.77 19.52 22.69
N ARG A 55 -10.96 18.92 22.64
CA ARG A 55 -12.21 19.55 22.22
C ARG A 55 -13.14 19.77 23.40
N GLU A 56 -14.05 20.73 23.28
CA GLU A 56 -15.09 20.96 24.29
C GLU A 56 -15.91 19.65 24.49
N GLY A 57 -16.16 19.30 25.75
CA GLY A 57 -16.86 18.07 26.14
C GLY A 57 -16.01 16.79 26.04
N GLN A 58 -14.73 16.88 25.69
CA GLN A 58 -13.82 15.74 25.72
C GLN A 58 -13.29 15.51 27.15
N ILE A 59 -13.54 14.31 27.68
CA ILE A 59 -13.16 13.90 29.05
C ILE A 59 -12.01 12.90 29.11
N TRP A 60 -11.40 12.55 27.95
CA TRP A 60 -10.27 11.60 27.85
C TRP A 60 -9.27 12.02 26.79
N ILE A 61 -8.07 11.51 26.87
CA ILE A 61 -7.05 11.64 25.83
C ILE A 61 -7.35 10.62 24.72
N LYS A 62 -7.44 11.07 23.48
CA LYS A 62 -7.57 10.18 22.30
C LYS A 62 -6.28 9.43 22.07
N ARG A 63 -6.40 8.13 21.85
CA ARG A 63 -5.28 7.28 21.45
C ARG A 63 -5.26 7.11 19.93
N THR A 64 -4.07 7.03 19.34
CA THR A 64 -3.91 6.81 17.91
C THR A 64 -2.98 5.62 17.66
N ILE A 65 -3.38 4.73 16.76
CA ILE A 65 -2.56 3.70 16.15
C ILE A 65 -2.50 4.03 14.67
N LEU A 66 -1.32 4.39 14.16
CA LEU A 66 -1.15 4.96 12.83
C LEU A 66 -0.13 4.13 12.05
N GLU A 67 -0.64 3.29 11.16
CA GLU A 67 0.15 2.49 10.24
C GLU A 67 0.25 3.22 8.89
N MET A 68 1.48 3.45 8.43
CA MET A 68 1.75 4.24 7.24
C MET A 68 2.63 3.48 6.25
N GLY A 69 2.86 4.06 5.07
CA GLY A 69 3.67 3.44 4.03
C GLY A 69 5.15 3.37 4.37
N GLY A 70 5.81 2.39 3.79
CA GLY A 70 7.26 2.17 3.82
C GLY A 70 7.89 2.19 2.44
N LYS A 71 9.21 2.07 2.39
CA LYS A 71 10.04 1.91 1.19
C LYS A 71 11.00 0.74 1.44
N ASP A 72 10.43 -0.46 1.54
CA ASP A 72 11.16 -1.64 1.96
C ASP A 72 12.08 -2.16 0.85
N SER A 73 13.13 -2.85 1.24
CA SER A 73 14.12 -3.40 0.32
C SER A 73 14.30 -4.89 0.51
N THR A 74 14.60 -5.56 -0.59
CA THR A 74 15.03 -6.96 -0.62
C THR A 74 16.49 -7.00 -1.00
N ILE A 75 17.31 -7.72 -0.24
CA ILE A 75 18.74 -7.94 -0.52
C ILE A 75 18.89 -9.30 -1.20
N VAL A 76 19.60 -9.31 -2.32
CA VAL A 76 19.90 -10.52 -3.10
C VAL A 76 21.40 -10.75 -3.08
N SER A 77 21.83 -11.78 -2.36
CA SER A 77 23.24 -12.17 -2.17
C SER A 77 23.67 -13.19 -3.24
N THR A 78 24.96 -13.30 -3.47
CA THR A 78 25.55 -14.24 -4.46
C THR A 78 25.35 -15.70 -4.10
N ASP A 79 25.13 -16.03 -2.84
CA ASP A 79 24.91 -17.41 -2.36
C ASP A 79 23.43 -17.80 -2.28
N CYS A 80 22.51 -16.94 -2.76
CA CYS A 80 21.09 -17.23 -2.74
C CYS A 80 20.67 -18.26 -3.81
N ASP A 81 19.51 -18.90 -3.59
CA ASP A 81 18.75 -19.51 -4.68
C ASP A 81 18.17 -18.39 -5.55
N LEU A 82 18.74 -18.23 -6.74
CA LEU A 82 18.41 -17.12 -7.63
C LEU A 82 16.97 -17.18 -8.14
N ASP A 83 16.42 -18.36 -8.38
CA ASP A 83 15.04 -18.52 -8.83
C ASP A 83 14.06 -18.17 -7.71
N ALA A 84 14.33 -18.60 -6.48
CA ALA A 84 13.56 -18.20 -5.31
C ALA A 84 13.66 -16.69 -5.04
N ALA A 85 14.83 -16.07 -5.25
CA ALA A 85 15.03 -14.63 -5.10
C ALA A 85 14.22 -13.84 -6.13
N VAL A 86 14.19 -14.26 -7.40
CA VAL A 86 13.40 -13.64 -8.47
C VAL A 86 11.90 -13.71 -8.15
N GLU A 87 11.37 -14.90 -7.82
CA GLU A 87 9.96 -15.06 -7.47
C GLU A 87 9.60 -14.23 -6.22
N GLY A 88 10.46 -14.22 -5.19
CA GLY A 88 10.28 -13.45 -3.98
C GLY A 88 10.20 -11.95 -4.23
N VAL A 89 11.14 -11.41 -5.02
CA VAL A 89 11.14 -9.97 -5.35
C VAL A 89 9.93 -9.59 -6.21
N VAL A 90 9.58 -10.39 -7.21
CA VAL A 90 8.42 -10.11 -8.06
C VAL A 90 7.13 -10.18 -7.25
N ALA A 91 6.94 -11.21 -6.43
CA ALA A 91 5.77 -11.32 -5.56
C ALA A 91 5.68 -10.17 -4.53
N ALA A 92 6.81 -9.75 -3.95
CA ALA A 92 6.86 -8.66 -2.99
C ALA A 92 6.59 -7.29 -3.63
N ALA A 93 7.10 -7.05 -4.85
CA ALA A 93 6.96 -5.76 -5.54
C ALA A 93 5.61 -5.59 -6.25
N PHE A 94 5.10 -6.63 -6.90
CA PHE A 94 3.92 -6.55 -7.77
C PHE A 94 2.65 -7.18 -7.17
N GLY A 95 2.80 -8.06 -6.16
CA GLY A 95 1.65 -8.64 -5.46
C GLY A 95 0.74 -7.54 -4.90
N PHE A 96 -0.58 -7.70 -5.09
CA PHE A 96 -1.58 -6.69 -4.73
C PHE A 96 -1.30 -5.31 -5.37
N ASN A 97 -0.77 -5.30 -6.60
CA ASN A 97 -0.38 -4.10 -7.36
C ASN A 97 0.67 -3.22 -6.63
N GLY A 98 1.50 -3.80 -5.76
CA GLY A 98 2.44 -3.06 -4.92
C GLY A 98 1.78 -2.20 -3.84
N GLN A 99 0.47 -2.31 -3.63
CA GLN A 99 -0.31 -1.50 -2.67
C GLN A 99 -0.23 -2.08 -1.26
N LYS A 100 0.98 -2.30 -0.77
CA LYS A 100 1.27 -2.79 0.60
C LYS A 100 2.28 -1.85 1.26
N CYS A 101 2.14 -1.63 2.58
CA CYS A 101 3.12 -0.88 3.36
C CYS A 101 4.53 -1.51 3.31
N SER A 102 4.59 -2.84 3.15
CA SER A 102 5.80 -3.67 3.09
C SER A 102 6.15 -4.14 1.67
N ALA A 103 5.59 -3.52 0.61
CA ALA A 103 5.95 -3.90 -0.75
C ALA A 103 7.43 -3.62 -1.03
N CYS A 104 8.11 -4.53 -1.73
CA CYS A 104 9.48 -4.32 -2.16
C CYS A 104 9.55 -3.12 -3.12
N SER A 105 10.18 -2.06 -2.69
CA SER A 105 10.39 -0.84 -3.47
C SER A 105 11.79 -0.78 -4.07
N ARG A 106 12.72 -1.56 -3.53
CA ARG A 106 14.13 -1.61 -3.94
C ARG A 106 14.66 -3.03 -3.82
N ALA A 107 15.23 -3.55 -4.88
CA ALA A 107 16.07 -4.73 -4.83
C ALA A 107 17.54 -4.29 -4.80
N ILE A 108 18.27 -4.67 -3.76
CA ILE A 108 19.70 -4.43 -3.60
C ILE A 108 20.38 -5.75 -3.94
N VAL A 109 21.04 -5.78 -5.08
CA VAL A 109 21.57 -7.02 -5.66
C VAL A 109 23.09 -6.95 -5.72
N GLU A 110 23.77 -7.99 -5.24
CA GLU A 110 25.22 -8.09 -5.38
C GLU A 110 25.63 -8.17 -6.84
N ASP A 111 26.73 -7.49 -7.18
CA ASP A 111 27.21 -7.28 -8.54
C ASP A 111 27.39 -8.58 -9.33
N ALA A 112 27.91 -9.62 -8.69
CA ALA A 112 28.18 -10.90 -9.34
C ALA A 112 26.92 -11.64 -9.89
N VAL A 113 25.74 -11.34 -9.35
CA VAL A 113 24.47 -11.94 -9.81
C VAL A 113 23.52 -10.92 -10.44
N TYR A 114 23.92 -9.65 -10.51
CA TYR A 114 23.07 -8.55 -10.92
C TYR A 114 22.46 -8.73 -12.32
N ASP A 115 23.27 -8.97 -13.32
CA ASP A 115 22.78 -9.04 -14.71
C ASP A 115 21.83 -10.22 -14.94
N VAL A 116 22.17 -11.38 -14.40
CA VAL A 116 21.34 -12.59 -14.52
C VAL A 116 20.03 -12.42 -13.75
N PHE A 117 20.10 -11.86 -12.55
CA PHE A 117 18.92 -11.55 -11.74
C PHE A 117 18.00 -10.57 -12.48
N LEU A 118 18.56 -9.49 -13.02
CA LEU A 118 17.82 -8.44 -13.71
C LEU A 118 17.04 -8.98 -14.91
N GLU A 119 17.69 -9.83 -15.73
CA GLU A 119 17.05 -10.45 -16.89
C GLU A 119 15.89 -11.36 -16.47
N ARG A 120 16.10 -12.24 -15.50
CA ARG A 120 15.05 -13.14 -14.98
C ARG A 120 13.86 -12.37 -14.38
N VAL A 121 14.13 -11.30 -13.61
CA VAL A 121 13.05 -10.43 -13.09
C VAL A 121 12.28 -9.80 -14.23
N ARG A 122 12.96 -9.30 -15.27
CA ARG A 122 12.32 -8.71 -16.46
C ARG A 122 11.38 -9.72 -17.14
N GLU A 123 11.84 -10.92 -17.41
CA GLU A 123 11.04 -12.00 -18.01
C GLU A 123 9.84 -12.34 -17.13
N ARG A 124 10.05 -12.49 -15.83
CA ARG A 124 9.00 -12.83 -14.90
C ARG A 124 7.93 -11.74 -14.76
N VAL A 125 8.34 -10.48 -14.78
CA VAL A 125 7.41 -9.34 -14.76
C VAL A 125 6.60 -9.26 -16.06
N GLN A 126 7.20 -9.51 -17.20
CA GLN A 126 6.50 -9.56 -18.49
C GLN A 126 5.45 -10.68 -18.57
N ALA A 127 5.64 -11.75 -17.82
CA ALA A 127 4.67 -12.85 -17.73
C ALA A 127 3.48 -12.57 -16.79
N LEU A 128 3.49 -11.46 -16.04
CA LEU A 128 2.37 -11.09 -15.17
C LEU A 128 1.15 -10.70 -16.00
N ARG A 129 0.01 -11.31 -15.70
CA ARG A 129 -1.28 -10.98 -16.32
C ARG A 129 -1.97 -9.87 -15.55
N VAL A 130 -2.27 -8.77 -16.23
CA VAL A 130 -3.17 -7.71 -15.73
C VAL A 130 -4.58 -7.95 -16.27
N GLY A 131 -5.60 -7.94 -15.43
CA GLY A 131 -6.95 -8.22 -15.85
C GLY A 131 -7.98 -8.22 -14.73
N ASP A 132 -9.16 -8.75 -15.01
CA ASP A 132 -10.22 -8.86 -14.01
C ASP A 132 -9.78 -9.83 -12.88
N PRO A 133 -9.85 -9.40 -11.61
CA PRO A 133 -9.55 -10.27 -10.47
C PRO A 133 -10.44 -11.52 -10.41
N ALA A 134 -11.66 -11.47 -10.92
CA ALA A 134 -12.54 -12.61 -10.99
C ALA A 134 -12.02 -13.75 -11.90
N GLU A 135 -11.13 -13.41 -12.84
CA GLU A 135 -10.45 -14.35 -13.73
C GLU A 135 -9.09 -14.83 -13.20
N ASN A 136 -8.79 -14.56 -11.95
CA ASN A 136 -7.53 -14.92 -11.31
C ASN A 136 -6.30 -14.28 -12.01
N ALA A 137 -6.44 -13.04 -12.46
CA ALA A 137 -5.32 -12.27 -13.00
C ALA A 137 -4.29 -11.99 -11.89
N SER A 138 -3.00 -11.88 -12.29
CA SER A 138 -1.90 -11.60 -11.35
C SER A 138 -2.02 -10.23 -10.70
N MET A 139 -2.58 -9.26 -11.43
CA MET A 139 -2.80 -7.89 -11.01
C MET A 139 -4.17 -7.41 -11.49
N GLY A 140 -4.88 -6.68 -10.64
CA GLY A 140 -6.15 -6.04 -10.96
C GLY A 140 -6.00 -4.56 -11.34
N PRO A 141 -7.12 -3.82 -11.49
CA PRO A 141 -7.10 -2.38 -11.74
C PRO A 141 -6.68 -1.61 -10.49
N VAL A 142 -6.21 -0.39 -10.68
CA VAL A 142 -6.01 0.55 -9.57
C VAL A 142 -7.34 1.07 -9.05
N VAL A 143 -7.36 1.52 -7.78
CA VAL A 143 -8.61 1.83 -7.05
C VAL A 143 -9.46 2.94 -7.67
N ASN A 144 -8.84 3.94 -8.33
CA ASN A 144 -9.55 5.04 -8.97
C ASN A 144 -8.64 5.85 -9.91
N ARG A 145 -9.26 6.77 -10.66
CA ARG A 145 -8.56 7.64 -11.62
C ARG A 145 -7.47 8.52 -10.98
N SER A 146 -7.68 9.02 -9.77
CA SER A 146 -6.68 9.84 -9.06
C SER A 146 -5.42 9.04 -8.72
N ALA A 147 -5.59 7.81 -8.27
CA ALA A 147 -4.47 6.89 -8.03
C ALA A 147 -3.72 6.59 -9.34
N MET A 148 -4.45 6.32 -10.42
CA MET A 148 -3.85 6.13 -11.76
C MET A 148 -3.00 7.32 -12.19
N GLN A 149 -3.52 8.54 -12.08
CA GLN A 149 -2.78 9.75 -12.44
C GLN A 149 -1.52 9.95 -11.61
N THR A 150 -1.60 9.67 -10.31
CA THR A 150 -0.43 9.72 -9.42
C THR A 150 0.62 8.70 -9.84
N ILE A 151 0.24 7.46 -10.12
CA ILE A 151 1.16 6.41 -10.58
C ILE A 151 1.83 6.82 -11.89
N LEU A 152 1.06 7.29 -12.88
CA LEU A 152 1.60 7.73 -14.16
C LEU A 152 2.60 8.88 -14.00
N SER A 153 2.32 9.85 -13.13
CA SER A 153 3.26 10.96 -12.88
C SER A 153 4.58 10.47 -12.25
N TYR A 154 4.53 9.51 -11.34
CA TYR A 154 5.73 8.91 -10.75
C TYR A 154 6.52 8.06 -11.74
N ILE A 155 5.85 7.38 -12.69
CA ILE A 155 6.51 6.67 -13.78
C ILE A 155 7.33 7.66 -14.65
N GLU A 156 6.76 8.82 -14.98
CA GLU A 156 7.49 9.84 -15.76
C GLU A 156 8.69 10.41 -14.99
N ILE A 157 8.56 10.64 -13.69
CA ILE A 157 9.70 11.02 -12.84
C ILE A 157 10.78 9.94 -12.87
N GLY A 158 10.39 8.67 -12.65
CA GLY A 158 11.32 7.54 -12.65
C GLY A 158 12.07 7.34 -13.97
N LYS A 159 11.44 7.62 -15.11
CA LYS A 159 12.11 7.60 -16.43
C LYS A 159 13.22 8.64 -16.54
N GLY A 160 13.09 9.77 -15.81
CA GLY A 160 14.14 10.80 -15.74
C GLY A 160 15.27 10.48 -14.75
N GLU A 161 15.04 9.59 -13.80
CA GLU A 161 15.99 9.27 -12.72
C GLU A 161 16.73 7.93 -12.95
N GLY A 162 16.24 7.06 -13.83
CA GLY A 162 16.80 5.74 -14.03
C GLY A 162 16.45 5.11 -15.38
N ARG A 163 17.03 3.94 -15.65
CA ARG A 163 16.74 3.16 -16.84
C ARG A 163 15.46 2.35 -16.66
N LEU A 164 14.43 2.60 -17.47
CA LEU A 164 13.23 1.79 -17.52
C LEU A 164 13.54 0.45 -18.22
N LEU A 165 13.31 -0.67 -17.55
CA LEU A 165 13.55 -2.01 -18.09
C LEU A 165 12.30 -2.63 -18.71
N THR A 166 11.19 -2.53 -18.01
CA THR A 166 9.90 -3.02 -18.47
C THR A 166 8.77 -2.27 -17.80
N LEU A 167 7.67 -2.12 -18.49
CA LEU A 167 6.45 -1.49 -17.98
C LEU A 167 5.26 -2.02 -18.80
N SER A 168 4.23 -2.49 -18.14
CA SER A 168 2.96 -2.82 -18.78
C SER A 168 1.92 -1.80 -18.39
N LEU A 169 1.39 -1.08 -19.39
CA LEU A 169 0.34 -0.07 -19.23
C LEU A 169 -1.00 -0.53 -19.84
N ILE A 170 -1.10 -1.80 -20.22
CA ILE A 170 -2.18 -2.30 -21.09
C ILE A 170 -3.57 -2.15 -20.48
N HIS A 171 -3.69 -2.01 -19.16
CA HIS A 171 -4.98 -1.95 -18.46
C HIS A 171 -5.02 -0.94 -17.30
N ILE A 172 -4.29 0.15 -17.46
CA ILE A 172 -4.42 1.26 -16.51
C ILE A 172 -5.62 2.13 -16.85
#